data_f950ad1e560b5b425ec70252a2f40e45
#
_entry.id   f950ad1e560b5b425ec70252a2f40e45
#
_cell.length_a   1.000
_cell.length_b   1.000
_cell.length_c   1.000
_cell.angle_alpha   90.00
_cell.angle_beta   90.00
_cell.angle_gamma   90.00
#
_symmetry.space_group_name_H-M   'P 1'
#
loop_
_entity.id
_entity.type
_entity.pdbx_description
1 polymer ?
#
loop_
_entity_poly.entity_id
_entity_poly.type
_entity_poly.pdbx_seq_one_letter_code
_entity_poly.pdbx_strand_id
1 'polypeptide(L)'
;MKCLRLAHVNLRVEKLADAVRFYTEVLGLELIPRRDTKGQGAWFRLGSTEVHLAEDPTPQPRSKRHFAVDVADLAEARRTADAHGAEIDQEEAGRFWMRDPSGNRIEVVGPR
;
A
#
# COMPACT_ATOMS: atom_id res chain seq x y z
N MET A 1 -21.74 17.30 7.67
CA MET A 1 -21.39 15.85 7.62
C MET A 1 -20.44 15.56 8.77
N LYS A 2 -20.52 14.37 9.36
CA LYS A 2 -19.61 13.96 10.43
C LYS A 2 -18.94 12.66 10.04
N CYS A 3 -17.68 12.75 9.65
CA CYS A 3 -16.90 11.57 9.29
C CYS A 3 -16.47 10.81 10.54
N LEU A 4 -16.59 9.49 10.53
CA LEU A 4 -16.30 8.64 11.69
C LEU A 4 -14.90 8.00 11.60
N ARG A 5 -14.46 7.62 10.41
CA ARG A 5 -13.16 6.97 10.21
C ARG A 5 -12.85 6.88 8.72
N LEU A 6 -11.62 6.54 8.41
CA LEU A 6 -11.24 6.17 7.04
C LEU A 6 -11.72 4.74 6.78
N ALA A 7 -12.65 4.56 5.83
CA ALA A 7 -13.19 3.24 5.51
C ALA A 7 -12.22 2.42 4.68
N HIS A 8 -11.71 3.00 3.59
CA HIS A 8 -10.70 2.36 2.76
C HIS A 8 -9.94 3.41 1.93
N VAL A 9 -8.81 3.00 1.39
CA VAL A 9 -8.13 3.71 0.30
C VAL A 9 -8.22 2.87 -0.96
N ASN A 10 -8.43 3.51 -2.11
CA ASN A 10 -8.47 2.82 -3.39
C ASN A 10 -7.31 3.30 -4.26
N LEU A 11 -6.52 2.36 -4.74
CA LEU A 11 -5.32 2.64 -5.52
C LEU A 11 -5.47 2.04 -6.92
N ARG A 12 -5.04 2.80 -7.92
CA ARG A 12 -4.93 2.29 -9.29
C ARG A 12 -3.60 1.57 -9.43
N VAL A 13 -3.62 0.38 -10.01
CA VAL A 13 -2.42 -0.40 -10.28
C VAL A 13 -2.42 -0.85 -11.75
N GLU A 14 -1.23 -0.88 -12.36
CA GLU A 14 -1.12 -1.23 -13.78
C GLU A 14 -1.19 -2.73 -14.01
N LYS A 15 -0.58 -3.52 -13.12
CA LYS A 15 -0.55 -4.99 -13.19
C LYS A 15 -0.99 -5.55 -11.86
N LEU A 16 -2.21 -6.09 -11.83
CA LEU A 16 -2.82 -6.55 -10.60
C LEU A 16 -2.00 -7.63 -9.89
N ALA A 17 -1.47 -8.62 -10.64
CA ALA A 17 -0.70 -9.71 -10.04
C ALA A 17 0.54 -9.20 -9.28
N ASP A 18 1.26 -8.24 -9.86
CA ASP A 18 2.44 -7.64 -9.22
C ASP A 18 2.04 -6.86 -7.97
N ALA A 19 0.93 -6.12 -8.05
CA ALA A 19 0.43 -5.35 -6.93
C ALA A 19 -0.04 -6.25 -5.79
N VAL A 20 -0.78 -7.32 -6.09
CA VAL A 20 -1.23 -8.28 -5.06
C VAL A 20 -0.03 -8.86 -4.35
N ARG A 21 1.02 -9.23 -5.07
CA ARG A 21 2.25 -9.75 -4.46
C ARG A 21 2.89 -8.72 -3.53
N PHE A 22 2.97 -7.47 -3.97
CA PHE A 22 3.55 -6.40 -3.16
C PHE A 22 2.78 -6.21 -1.85
N TYR A 23 1.46 -6.09 -1.92
CA TYR A 23 0.64 -5.82 -0.73
C TYR A 23 0.58 -7.01 0.22
N THR A 24 0.71 -8.25 -0.28
CA THR A 24 0.79 -9.44 0.58
C THR A 24 2.20 -9.68 1.14
N GLU A 25 3.23 -9.56 0.33
CA GLU A 25 4.59 -9.95 0.71
C GLU A 25 5.39 -8.81 1.35
N VAL A 26 5.22 -7.57 0.89
CA VAL A 26 5.94 -6.42 1.45
C VAL A 26 5.18 -5.83 2.63
N LEU A 27 3.91 -5.47 2.42
CA LEU A 27 3.08 -4.89 3.49
C LEU A 27 2.46 -5.92 4.42
N GLY A 28 2.48 -7.19 4.06
CA GLY A 28 1.95 -8.26 4.92
C GLY A 28 0.45 -8.20 5.12
N LEU A 29 -0.31 -7.63 4.18
CA LEU A 29 -1.75 -7.48 4.32
C LEU A 29 -2.49 -8.77 3.99
N GLU A 30 -3.61 -8.98 4.66
CA GLU A 30 -4.50 -10.11 4.41
C GLU A 30 -5.41 -9.82 3.23
N LEU A 31 -5.34 -10.66 2.20
CA LEU A 31 -6.27 -10.61 1.08
C LEU A 31 -7.65 -11.05 1.56
N ILE A 32 -8.68 -10.25 1.26
CA ILE A 32 -10.07 -10.54 1.63
C ILE A 32 -10.96 -10.61 0.40
N PRO A 33 -12.12 -11.30 0.48
CA PRO A 33 -13.07 -11.34 -0.64
C PRO A 33 -13.59 -9.96 -1.00
N ARG A 34 -13.70 -9.68 -2.30
CA ARG A 34 -14.32 -8.44 -2.79
C ARG A 34 -15.84 -8.55 -2.71
N ARG A 35 -16.47 -7.47 -2.23
CA ARG A 35 -17.94 -7.38 -2.16
C ARG A 35 -18.57 -6.90 -3.47
N ASP A 36 -17.75 -6.40 -4.39
CA ASP A 36 -18.21 -6.10 -5.76
C ASP A 36 -17.34 -6.86 -6.75
N THR A 37 -17.81 -6.93 -8.00
CA THR A 37 -17.12 -7.69 -9.05
C THR A 37 -16.85 -6.85 -10.30
N LYS A 38 -16.92 -5.52 -10.18
CA LYS A 38 -16.67 -4.63 -11.31
C LYS A 38 -15.19 -4.51 -11.57
N GLY A 39 -14.77 -4.79 -12.80
CA GLY A 39 -13.38 -4.70 -13.19
C GLY A 39 -12.49 -5.71 -12.48
N GLN A 40 -11.19 -5.58 -12.67
CA GLN A 40 -10.17 -6.39 -12.01
C GLN A 40 -9.63 -5.64 -10.80
N GLY A 41 -9.56 -6.32 -9.66
CA GLY A 41 -9.07 -5.69 -8.44
C GLY A 41 -8.87 -6.70 -7.32
N ALA A 42 -8.42 -6.18 -6.19
CA ALA A 42 -8.20 -6.99 -4.99
C ALA A 42 -8.42 -6.10 -3.77
N TRP A 43 -8.90 -6.71 -2.69
CA TRP A 43 -9.13 -6.01 -1.43
C TRP A 43 -8.31 -6.65 -0.32
N PHE A 44 -7.77 -5.82 0.56
CA PHE A 44 -6.95 -6.25 1.70
C PHE A 44 -7.45 -5.62 2.98
N ARG A 45 -7.29 -6.32 4.08
CA ARG A 45 -7.54 -5.80 5.41
C ARG A 45 -6.28 -5.13 5.94
N LEU A 46 -6.43 -3.94 6.51
CA LEU A 46 -5.37 -3.23 7.21
C LEU A 46 -5.95 -2.65 8.49
N GLY A 47 -5.81 -3.38 9.62
CA GLY A 47 -6.42 -2.95 10.87
C GLY A 47 -7.92 -2.83 10.73
N SER A 48 -8.49 -1.66 11.08
CA SER A 48 -9.92 -1.38 10.93
C SER A 48 -10.29 -0.79 9.56
N THR A 49 -9.30 -0.68 8.67
CA THR A 49 -9.42 -0.08 7.34
C THR A 49 -9.18 -1.17 6.28
N GLU A 50 -9.44 -0.84 5.03
CA GLU A 50 -9.15 -1.71 3.90
C GLU A 50 -8.32 -0.97 2.85
N VAL A 51 -7.52 -1.72 2.12
CA VAL A 51 -6.84 -1.23 0.92
C VAL A 51 -7.45 -1.93 -0.28
N HIS A 52 -7.94 -1.17 -1.22
CA HIS A 52 -8.55 -1.67 -2.46
C HIS A 52 -7.63 -1.36 -3.63
N LEU A 53 -7.46 -2.32 -4.52
CA LEU A 53 -6.73 -2.14 -5.77
C LEU A 53 -7.69 -2.26 -6.94
N ALA A 54 -7.59 -1.34 -7.90
CA ALA A 54 -8.32 -1.40 -9.16
C ALA A 54 -7.29 -1.43 -10.30
N GLU A 55 -7.35 -2.46 -11.14
CA GLU A 55 -6.44 -2.56 -12.27
C GLU A 55 -6.81 -1.58 -13.37
N ASP A 56 -5.84 -0.80 -13.80
CA ASP A 56 -5.97 0.10 -14.93
C ASP A 56 -4.59 0.20 -15.58
N PRO A 57 -4.40 -0.34 -16.80
CA PRO A 57 -3.09 -0.37 -17.44
C PRO A 57 -2.59 1.00 -17.87
N THR A 58 -3.43 2.04 -17.82
CA THR A 58 -2.99 3.39 -18.18
C THR A 58 -2.00 3.94 -17.16
N PRO A 59 -0.76 4.27 -17.54
CA PRO A 59 0.21 4.82 -16.61
C PRO A 59 -0.28 6.12 -15.98
N GLN A 60 -0.01 6.28 -14.69
CA GLN A 60 -0.35 7.50 -13.96
C GLN A 60 0.92 8.28 -13.63
N PRO A 61 0.88 9.61 -13.70
CA PRO A 61 2.02 10.42 -13.26
C PRO A 61 2.29 10.16 -11.78
N ARG A 62 3.56 10.10 -11.41
CA ARG A 62 3.96 9.99 -10.02
C ARG A 62 3.60 11.27 -9.28
N SER A 63 3.17 11.13 -8.04
CA SER A 63 2.87 12.25 -7.16
C SER A 63 3.44 11.97 -5.77
N LYS A 64 3.38 12.97 -4.89
CA LYS A 64 3.73 12.77 -3.48
C LYS A 64 2.51 12.44 -2.62
N ARG A 65 1.35 12.26 -3.22
CA ARG A 65 0.18 11.79 -2.50
C ARG A 65 0.45 10.39 -1.97
N HIS A 66 0.09 10.14 -0.73
CA HIS A 66 0.37 8.86 -0.09
C HIS A 66 -0.59 8.60 1.07
N PHE A 67 -0.62 7.37 1.52
CA PHE A 67 -1.16 7.03 2.82
C PHE A 67 -0.03 6.49 3.70
N ALA A 68 -0.24 6.48 4.99
CA ALA A 68 0.75 6.03 5.95
C ALA A 68 0.26 4.82 6.71
N VAL A 69 1.18 3.91 7.04
CA VAL A 69 0.91 2.75 7.88
C VAL A 69 1.85 2.78 9.07
N ASP A 70 1.34 2.42 10.23
CA ASP A 70 2.16 2.23 11.42
C ASP A 70 2.66 0.79 11.44
N VAL A 71 3.95 0.62 11.74
CA VAL A 71 4.55 -0.70 11.92
C VAL A 71 5.15 -0.83 13.32
N ALA A 72 5.18 -2.05 13.83
CA ALA A 72 5.74 -2.30 15.16
C ALA A 72 7.27 -2.17 15.19
N ASP A 73 7.93 -2.52 14.08
CA ASP A 73 9.39 -2.54 13.98
C ASP A 73 9.81 -1.96 12.63
N LEU A 74 10.31 -0.72 12.67
CA LEU A 74 10.68 0.01 11.45
C LEU A 74 11.88 -0.64 10.75
N ALA A 75 12.86 -1.12 11.51
CA ALA A 75 14.04 -1.75 10.93
C ALA A 75 13.68 -3.04 10.20
N GLU A 76 12.79 -3.85 10.77
CA GLU A 76 12.28 -5.05 10.11
C GLU A 76 11.52 -4.70 8.84
N ALA A 77 10.64 -3.70 8.90
CA ALA A 77 9.88 -3.25 7.74
C ALA A 77 10.82 -2.81 6.61
N ARG A 78 11.89 -2.07 6.96
CA ARG A 78 12.89 -1.61 5.97
C ARG A 78 13.63 -2.80 5.34
N ARG A 79 14.02 -3.79 6.14
CA ARG A 79 14.66 -5.00 5.63
C ARG A 79 13.74 -5.78 4.68
N THR A 80 12.46 -5.89 5.03
CA THR A 80 11.47 -6.56 4.18
C THR A 80 11.32 -5.84 2.84
N ALA A 81 11.21 -4.50 2.87
CA ALA A 81 11.13 -3.70 1.65
C ALA A 81 12.37 -3.93 0.77
N ASP A 82 13.56 -3.91 1.35
CA ASP A 82 14.80 -4.14 0.61
C ASP A 82 14.87 -5.55 0.03
N ALA A 83 14.48 -6.56 0.81
CA ALA A 83 14.54 -7.97 0.37
C ALA A 83 13.64 -8.23 -0.84
N HIS A 84 12.56 -7.46 -0.98
CA HIS A 84 11.64 -7.57 -2.11
C HIS A 84 11.90 -6.54 -3.22
N GLY A 85 13.00 -5.78 -3.10
CA GLY A 85 13.37 -4.81 -4.12
C GLY A 85 12.43 -3.60 -4.24
N ALA A 86 11.73 -3.26 -3.16
CA ALA A 86 10.83 -2.10 -3.18
C ALA A 86 11.63 -0.81 -3.37
N GLU A 87 11.10 0.10 -4.17
CA GLU A 87 11.71 1.41 -4.38
C GLU A 87 11.54 2.27 -3.13
N ILE A 88 12.65 2.68 -2.52
CA ILE A 88 12.62 3.61 -1.38
C ILE A 88 12.72 5.02 -1.94
N ASP A 89 11.69 5.81 -1.69
CA ASP A 89 11.50 7.14 -2.26
C ASP A 89 12.11 8.23 -1.38
N GLN A 90 12.04 8.04 -0.06
CA GLN A 90 12.56 8.99 0.91
C GLN A 90 12.73 8.28 2.24
N GLU A 91 13.69 8.73 3.04
CA GLU A 91 13.94 8.15 4.36
C GLU A 91 14.37 9.24 5.33
N GLU A 92 13.84 9.18 6.55
CA GLU A 92 14.24 10.07 7.64
C GLU A 92 14.06 9.36 8.98
N ALA A 93 14.41 10.02 10.09
CA ALA A 93 14.29 9.40 11.40
C ALA A 93 12.82 9.03 11.69
N GLY A 94 12.58 7.75 12.00
CA GLY A 94 11.26 7.27 12.40
C GLY A 94 10.33 6.85 11.27
N ARG A 95 10.73 7.05 9.99
CA ARG A 95 9.86 6.68 8.88
C ARG A 95 10.61 6.58 7.56
N PHE A 96 10.01 5.89 6.60
CA PHE A 96 10.46 5.94 5.21
C PHE A 96 9.25 5.90 4.27
N TRP A 97 9.48 6.33 3.02
CA TRP A 97 8.46 6.27 1.96
C TRP A 97 8.95 5.32 0.89
N MET A 98 8.04 4.48 0.40
CA MET A 98 8.32 3.56 -0.69
C MET A 98 7.24 3.65 -1.76
N ARG A 99 7.52 3.09 -2.92
CA ARG A 99 6.57 3.01 -4.03
C ARG A 99 6.20 1.56 -4.26
N ASP A 100 4.90 1.33 -4.55
CA ASP A 100 4.47 0.03 -5.06
C ASP A 100 4.89 -0.12 -6.53
N PRO A 101 4.70 -1.29 -7.16
CA PRO A 101 5.12 -1.48 -8.55
C PRO A 101 4.49 -0.53 -9.57
N SER A 102 3.37 0.09 -9.23
CA SER A 102 2.69 1.07 -10.09
C SER A 102 3.03 2.52 -9.73
N GLY A 103 3.91 2.73 -8.75
CA GLY A 103 4.34 4.06 -8.33
C GLY A 103 3.50 4.70 -7.25
N ASN A 104 2.51 4.00 -6.68
CA ASN A 104 1.76 4.52 -5.53
C ASN A 104 2.69 4.65 -4.33
N ARG A 105 2.58 5.77 -3.62
CA ARG A 105 3.48 6.12 -2.52
C ARG A 105 2.89 5.71 -1.17
N ILE A 106 3.72 5.07 -0.35
CA ILE A 106 3.32 4.60 0.98
C ILE A 106 4.36 5.07 1.99
N GLU A 107 3.90 5.71 3.04
CA GLU A 107 4.74 6.08 4.18
C GLU A 107 4.66 4.98 5.23
N VAL A 108 5.81 4.52 5.70
CA VAL A 108 5.92 3.50 6.75
C VAL A 108 6.47 4.17 7.99
N VAL A 109 5.69 4.16 9.07
CA VAL A 109 5.99 4.91 10.29
C VAL A 109 6.26 3.93 11.43
N GLY A 110 7.42 4.09 12.07
CA GLY A 110 7.78 3.31 13.25
C GLY A 110 7.10 3.81 14.51
N PRO A 111 7.29 3.11 15.65
CA PRO A 111 6.73 3.53 16.93
C PRO A 111 7.14 4.95 17.29
N ARG A 112 6.18 5.72 17.83
CA ARG A 112 6.41 7.10 18.29
C ARG A 112 6.64 7.15 19.77
#